data_8f1509f677c742ec931240118af4d61e
#
_entry.id   8f1509f677c742ec931240118af4d61e
#
_cell.length_a   1.000
_cell.length_b   1.000
_cell.length_c   1.000
_cell.angle_alpha   90.00
_cell.angle_beta   90.00
_cell.angle_gamma   90.00
#
_symmetry.space_group_name_H-M   'P 1'
#
loop_
_entity.id
_entity.type
_entity.pdbx_description
1 polymer ?
#
loop_
_entity_poly.entity_id
_entity_poly.type
_entity_poly.pdbx_seq_one_letter_code
_entity_poly.pdbx_strand_id
1 'polypeptide(L)'
;MKITVKKPSEAEKTEMLSKPIWECGVSEFDWYYDSAETCLLLDGEVVVTYDGGEVSFGAGDLVTFPQGLSCVWKVRKPVRKHYVFG
;
A
#
# COMPACT_ATOMS: atom_id res chain seq x y z
N MET A 1 -8.05 3.62 -13.48
CA MET A 1 -6.78 3.57 -12.70
C MET A 1 -6.60 2.18 -12.12
N LYS A 2 -5.37 1.79 -11.87
CA LYS A 2 -5.09 0.42 -11.44
C LYS A 2 -4.08 0.42 -10.29
N ILE A 3 -4.42 -0.30 -9.21
CA ILE A 3 -3.50 -0.60 -8.12
C ILE A 3 -2.74 -1.87 -8.51
N THR A 4 -1.42 -1.85 -8.38
CA THR A 4 -0.57 -2.99 -8.71
C THR A 4 -0.07 -3.64 -7.42
N VAL A 5 -0.25 -4.95 -7.29
CA VAL A 5 0.23 -5.75 -6.16
C VAL A 5 1.12 -6.86 -6.70
N LYS A 6 2.34 -6.96 -6.18
CA LYS A 6 3.28 -8.01 -6.59
C LYS A 6 4.23 -8.36 -5.46
N LYS A 7 4.94 -9.48 -5.61
CA LYS A 7 6.07 -9.79 -4.73
C LYS A 7 7.30 -9.02 -5.22
N PRO A 8 8.03 -8.33 -4.31
CA PRO A 8 9.19 -7.55 -4.71
C PRO A 8 10.37 -8.43 -5.12
N SER A 9 11.19 -7.91 -6.06
CA SER A 9 12.52 -8.47 -6.30
C SER A 9 13.43 -8.12 -5.11
N GLU A 10 14.59 -8.76 -5.01
CA GLU A 10 15.57 -8.44 -3.96
C GLU A 10 16.02 -6.99 -4.04
N ALA A 11 16.23 -6.47 -5.25
CA ALA A 11 16.61 -5.07 -5.45
C ALA A 11 15.52 -4.11 -4.95
N GLU A 12 14.27 -4.37 -5.29
CA GLU A 12 13.13 -3.56 -4.85
C GLU A 12 12.97 -3.60 -3.33
N LYS A 13 13.09 -4.77 -2.74
CA LYS A 13 13.00 -4.96 -1.30
C LYS A 13 14.09 -4.19 -0.57
N THR A 14 15.34 -4.31 -1.03
CA THR A 14 16.48 -3.60 -0.45
C THR A 14 16.28 -2.09 -0.50
N GLU A 15 15.81 -1.57 -1.63
CA GLU A 15 15.53 -0.15 -1.78
C GLU A 15 14.44 0.31 -0.82
N MET A 16 13.34 -0.44 -0.71
CA MET A 16 12.23 -0.07 0.16
C MET A 16 12.59 -0.08 1.64
N LEU A 17 13.50 -0.96 2.06
CA LEU A 17 13.93 -1.02 3.47
C LEU A 17 14.62 0.25 3.94
N SER A 18 15.08 1.10 3.03
CA SER A 18 15.70 2.39 3.36
C SER A 18 14.68 3.52 3.48
N LYS A 19 13.41 3.29 3.15
CA LYS A 19 12.36 4.31 3.13
C LYS A 19 11.70 4.47 4.50
N PRO A 20 10.96 5.58 4.74
CA PRO A 20 10.22 5.76 5.98
C PRO A 20 9.20 4.65 6.24
N ILE A 21 8.81 4.51 7.50
CA ILE A 21 7.79 3.55 7.93
C ILE A 21 6.52 4.30 8.33
N TRP A 22 5.36 3.74 7.96
CA TRP A 22 4.05 4.18 8.39
C TRP A 22 3.31 3.02 9.03
N GLU A 23 2.64 3.30 10.13
CA GLU A 23 1.88 2.31 10.88
C GLU A 23 0.44 2.75 11.08
N CYS A 24 -0.47 1.78 11.09
CA CYS A 24 -1.89 2.05 11.32
C CYS A 24 -2.56 0.82 11.92
N GLY A 25 -3.38 1.04 12.93
CA GLY A 25 -4.20 -0.01 13.52
C GLY A 25 -5.40 -0.36 12.66
N VAL A 26 -6.18 -1.35 13.11
CA VAL A 26 -7.44 -1.75 12.46
C VAL A 26 -8.34 -0.53 12.36
N SER A 27 -8.76 -0.21 11.12
CA SER A 27 -9.52 1.02 10.83
C SER A 27 -10.06 0.98 9.41
N GLU A 28 -10.91 1.96 9.10
CA GLU A 28 -11.42 2.18 7.76
C GLU A 28 -11.43 3.67 7.51
N PHE A 29 -10.85 4.12 6.38
CA PHE A 29 -10.76 5.54 6.05
C PHE A 29 -10.68 5.77 4.54
N ASP A 30 -11.15 6.96 4.12
CA ASP A 30 -11.00 7.42 2.75
C ASP A 30 -9.59 7.95 2.54
N TRP A 31 -9.05 7.75 1.32
CA TRP A 31 -7.73 8.26 0.98
C TRP A 31 -7.69 8.71 -0.48
N TYR A 32 -6.98 9.80 -0.72
CA TYR A 32 -6.73 10.31 -2.07
C TYR A 32 -5.23 10.44 -2.31
N TYR A 33 -4.76 9.90 -3.44
CA TYR A 33 -3.35 9.95 -3.81
C TYR A 33 -3.08 11.16 -4.70
N ASP A 34 -2.55 12.24 -4.14
CA ASP A 34 -2.11 13.40 -4.91
C ASP A 34 -0.77 13.16 -5.60
N SER A 35 -0.07 12.10 -5.22
CA SER A 35 1.13 11.57 -5.88
C SER A 35 1.02 10.06 -5.92
N ALA A 36 1.70 9.41 -6.86
CA ALA A 36 1.82 7.96 -6.84
C ALA A 36 2.56 7.51 -5.58
N GLU A 37 2.17 6.37 -5.02
CA GLU A 37 2.84 5.79 -3.85
C GLU A 37 3.25 4.36 -4.16
N THR A 38 4.47 4.00 -3.75
CA THR A 38 4.92 2.60 -3.69
C THR A 38 5.16 2.24 -2.24
N CYS A 39 4.66 1.11 -1.78
CA CYS A 39 4.88 0.65 -0.42
C CYS A 39 5.20 -0.84 -0.35
N LEU A 40 6.00 -1.20 0.64
CA LEU A 40 6.32 -2.58 0.97
C LEU A 40 5.72 -2.87 2.34
N LEU A 41 4.77 -3.79 2.41
CA LEU A 41 4.15 -4.16 3.68
C LEU A 41 5.04 -5.14 4.43
N LEU A 42 5.32 -4.80 5.69
CA LEU A 42 6.06 -5.65 6.60
C LEU A 42 5.10 -6.52 7.41
N ASP A 43 3.98 -5.93 7.82
CA ASP A 43 2.92 -6.58 8.57
C ASP A 43 1.57 -6.05 8.14
N GLY A 44 0.54 -6.84 8.38
CA GLY A 44 -0.83 -6.41 8.25
C GLY A 44 -1.59 -7.08 7.13
N GLU A 45 -2.85 -6.70 7.05
CA GLU A 45 -3.78 -7.18 6.03
C GLU A 45 -4.75 -6.04 5.71
N VAL A 46 -4.84 -5.69 4.44
CA VAL A 46 -5.61 -4.54 3.97
C VAL A 46 -6.45 -4.91 2.77
N VAL A 47 -7.65 -4.36 2.72
CA VAL A 47 -8.50 -4.38 1.53
C VAL A 47 -8.71 -2.92 1.12
N VAL A 48 -8.47 -2.61 -0.15
CA VAL A 48 -8.71 -1.29 -0.71
C VAL A 48 -9.79 -1.38 -1.77
N THR A 49 -10.83 -0.55 -1.62
CA THR A 49 -11.89 -0.45 -2.63
C THR A 49 -11.75 0.87 -3.40
N TYR A 50 -12.00 0.84 -4.70
CA TYR A 50 -11.90 1.98 -5.60
C TYR A 50 -12.75 1.74 -6.84
N ASP A 51 -12.81 2.69 -7.78
CA ASP A 51 -13.66 2.60 -8.98
C ASP A 51 -13.40 1.34 -9.80
N GLY A 52 -12.15 0.90 -9.88
CA GLY A 52 -11.78 -0.30 -10.63
C GLY A 52 -12.11 -1.61 -9.93
N GLY A 53 -12.63 -1.55 -8.69
CA GLY A 53 -12.99 -2.74 -7.93
C GLY A 53 -12.36 -2.78 -6.54
N GLU A 54 -11.84 -3.96 -6.19
CA GLU A 54 -11.29 -4.22 -4.87
C GLU A 54 -9.97 -4.98 -4.99
N VAL A 55 -9.01 -4.64 -4.15
CA VAL A 55 -7.72 -5.33 -4.09
C VAL A 55 -7.35 -5.60 -2.64
N SER A 56 -6.77 -6.78 -2.39
CA SER A 56 -6.29 -7.18 -1.06
C SER A 56 -4.78 -7.35 -1.10
N PHE A 57 -4.10 -6.97 -0.03
CA PHE A 57 -2.66 -7.17 0.09
C PHE A 57 -2.27 -7.25 1.57
N GLY A 58 -1.07 -7.74 1.82
CA GLY A 58 -0.60 -7.97 3.18
C GLY A 58 0.92 -8.07 3.26
N ALA A 59 1.39 -8.65 4.35
CA ALA A 59 2.83 -8.78 4.62
C ALA A 59 3.57 -9.41 3.44
N GLY A 60 4.66 -8.77 3.02
CA GLY A 60 5.50 -9.23 1.92
C GLY A 60 5.10 -8.71 0.55
N ASP A 61 4.01 -7.96 0.43
CA ASP A 61 3.56 -7.42 -0.86
C ASP A 61 4.16 -6.04 -1.13
N LEU A 62 4.51 -5.82 -2.39
CA LEU A 62 4.88 -4.51 -2.93
C LEU A 62 3.69 -3.96 -3.70
N VAL A 63 3.18 -2.81 -3.27
CA VAL A 63 1.94 -2.23 -3.79
C VAL A 63 2.23 -0.86 -4.36
N THR A 64 1.70 -0.59 -5.56
CA THR A 64 1.83 0.72 -6.20
C THR A 64 0.44 1.31 -6.46
N PHE A 65 0.23 2.51 -5.96
CA PHE A 65 -1.00 3.27 -6.13
C PHE A 65 -0.77 4.42 -7.11
N PRO A 66 -1.61 4.56 -8.14
CA PRO A 66 -1.42 5.63 -9.12
C PRO A 66 -1.83 7.00 -8.56
N GLN A 67 -1.19 8.04 -9.08
CA GLN A 67 -1.59 9.43 -8.79
C GLN A 67 -3.03 9.68 -9.23
N GLY A 68 -3.79 10.39 -8.42
CA GLY A 68 -5.18 10.74 -8.73
C GLY A 68 -6.20 9.71 -8.27
N LEU A 69 -5.76 8.63 -7.62
CA LEU A 69 -6.66 7.58 -7.14
C LEU A 69 -7.38 8.01 -5.87
N SER A 70 -8.72 7.90 -5.87
CA SER A 70 -9.54 7.97 -4.67
C SER A 70 -9.95 6.56 -4.28
N CYS A 71 -9.82 6.22 -3.01
CA CYS A 71 -10.08 4.86 -2.54
C CYS A 71 -10.47 4.84 -1.06
N VAL A 72 -10.89 3.66 -0.61
CA VAL A 72 -11.18 3.41 0.81
C VAL A 72 -10.24 2.31 1.28
N TRP A 73 -9.49 2.60 2.32
CA TRP A 73 -8.62 1.64 3.00
C TRP A 73 -9.38 0.95 4.12
N LYS A 74 -9.38 -0.36 4.11
CA LYS A 74 -9.94 -1.19 5.19
C LYS A 74 -8.82 -2.01 5.79
N VAL A 75 -8.27 -1.52 6.89
CA VAL A 75 -7.17 -2.19 7.60
C VAL A 75 -7.78 -3.26 8.51
N ARG A 76 -7.56 -4.51 8.17
CA ARG A 76 -8.12 -5.66 8.89
C ARG A 76 -7.20 -6.20 9.98
N LYS A 77 -5.88 -6.07 9.77
CA LYS A 77 -4.85 -6.34 10.78
C LYS A 77 -3.89 -5.18 10.77
N PRO A 78 -3.33 -4.79 11.94
CA PRO A 78 -2.45 -3.62 12.02
C PRO A 78 -1.35 -3.65 10.96
N VAL A 79 -1.17 -2.53 10.26
CA VAL A 79 -0.26 -2.38 9.13
C VAL A 79 1.02 -1.71 9.58
N ARG A 80 2.13 -2.22 9.06
CA ARG A 80 3.44 -1.58 9.12
C ARG A 80 4.06 -1.69 7.74
N LYS A 81 4.43 -0.56 7.15
CA LYS A 81 4.96 -0.55 5.78
C LYS A 81 6.03 0.51 5.60
N HIS A 82 6.98 0.23 4.70
CA HIS A 82 7.85 1.25 4.12
C HIS A 82 7.10 1.90 2.96
N TYR A 83 7.30 3.20 2.74
CA TYR A 83 6.60 3.89 1.66
C TYR A 83 7.47 4.98 1.02
N VAL A 84 7.16 5.29 -0.24
CA VAL A 84 7.76 6.40 -0.98
C VAL A 84 6.72 6.98 -1.93
N PHE A 85 6.64 8.30 -1.98
CA PHE A 85 5.79 9.03 -2.93
C PHE A 85 6.61 9.50 -4.12
N GLY A 86 5.97 9.54 -5.29
CA GLY A 86 6.59 10.01 -6.52
C GLY A 86 6.75 9.02 -7.64
#